data_dc74b726302e749f78c97e9ed78b9df2
#
_entry.id   dc74b726302e749f78c97e9ed78b9df2
#
_cell.length_a   1.000
_cell.length_b   1.000
_cell.length_c   1.000
_cell.angle_alpha   90.00
_cell.angle_beta   90.00
_cell.angle_gamma   90.00
#
_symmetry.space_group_name_H-M   'P 1'
#
loop_
_entity.id
_entity.type
_entity.pdbx_description
1 polymer ?
#
loop_
_entity_poly.entity_id
_entity_poly.type
_entity_poly.pdbx_seq_one_letter_code
_entity_poly.pdbx_strand_id
1 'polypeptide(L)'
;MKKLKIATILIIFIFFGWFAYTNLYPAQNLRRYSVYYAHNMEHKKGTHPEMAMALENIKVIRTPASRGIRYDYDGLAKVYNDRNNGNSPSICATYVYGVEYLYSNSKDRSYIFNSDFSLKAIYNSNTAKMEYEKSDIDEEELYKDVYNNFGFLVEANVNRKPLINMQKEFNKKYYKRFN
;
A
#
# COMPACT_ATOMS: atom_id res chain seq x y z
N MET A 1 29.87 33.28 -16.24
CA MET A 1 28.65 33.77 -15.55
C MET A 1 27.35 33.49 -16.32
N LYS A 2 27.21 33.79 -17.63
CA LYS A 2 25.94 33.54 -18.40
C LYS A 2 25.54 32.04 -18.41
N LYS A 3 26.47 31.08 -18.63
CA LYS A 3 26.19 29.63 -18.65
C LYS A 3 25.68 29.11 -17.31
N LEU A 4 26.21 29.60 -16.18
CA LEU A 4 25.76 29.21 -14.84
C LEU A 4 24.32 29.69 -14.58
N LYS A 5 23.97 30.91 -14.97
CA LYS A 5 22.60 31.44 -14.83
C LYS A 5 21.59 30.63 -15.65
N ILE A 6 21.95 30.22 -16.89
CA ILE A 6 21.08 29.37 -17.72
C ILE A 6 20.88 28.01 -17.09
N ALA A 7 21.94 27.35 -16.58
CA ALA A 7 21.82 26.08 -15.89
C ALA A 7 20.90 26.16 -14.65
N THR A 8 21.05 27.22 -13.85
CA THR A 8 20.19 27.43 -12.68
C THR A 8 18.71 27.58 -13.07
N ILE A 9 18.42 28.34 -14.12
CA ILE A 9 17.05 28.54 -14.62
C ILE A 9 16.46 27.18 -15.09
N LEU A 10 17.21 26.38 -15.84
CA LEU A 10 16.76 25.07 -16.30
C LEU A 10 16.46 24.13 -15.13
N ILE A 11 17.29 24.08 -14.08
CA ILE A 11 17.06 23.28 -12.88
C ILE A 11 15.75 23.72 -12.20
N ILE A 12 15.52 25.01 -12.09
CA ILE A 12 14.27 25.55 -11.51
C ILE A 12 13.05 25.11 -12.32
N PHE A 13 13.10 25.19 -13.66
CA PHE A 13 11.99 24.75 -14.51
C PHE A 13 11.74 23.25 -14.41
N ILE A 14 12.79 22.41 -14.34
CA ILE A 14 12.66 20.97 -14.15
C ILE A 14 12.00 20.67 -12.80
N PHE A 15 12.44 21.35 -11.73
CA PHE A 15 11.86 21.19 -10.40
C PHE A 15 10.39 21.59 -10.36
N PHE A 16 10.03 22.76 -10.93
CA PHE A 16 8.63 23.19 -10.99
C PHE A 16 7.77 22.27 -11.88
N GLY A 17 8.31 21.81 -13.00
CA GLY A 17 7.62 20.85 -13.87
C GLY A 17 7.34 19.52 -13.15
N TRP A 18 8.34 18.99 -12.46
CA TRP A 18 8.19 17.77 -11.65
C TRP A 18 7.21 17.97 -10.49
N PHE A 19 7.30 19.11 -9.79
CA PHE A 19 6.40 19.47 -8.69
C PHE A 19 4.95 19.59 -9.17
N ALA A 20 4.73 20.30 -10.29
CA ALA A 20 3.42 20.42 -10.92
C ALA A 20 2.87 19.04 -11.34
N TYR A 21 3.67 18.22 -12.01
CA TYR A 21 3.28 16.89 -12.42
C TYR A 21 2.85 16.01 -11.23
N THR A 22 3.61 16.03 -10.15
CA THR A 22 3.34 15.16 -8.99
C THR A 22 2.16 15.60 -8.12
N ASN A 23 1.81 16.89 -8.14
CA ASN A 23 0.76 17.44 -7.27
C ASN A 23 -0.50 17.89 -8.03
N LEU A 24 -0.36 18.36 -9.28
CA LEU A 24 -1.48 18.88 -10.06
C LEU A 24 -2.07 17.85 -11.02
N TYR A 25 -1.28 16.88 -11.49
CA TYR A 25 -1.78 15.83 -12.37
C TYR A 25 -2.63 14.82 -11.57
N PRO A 26 -3.96 14.71 -11.85
CA PRO A 26 -4.89 13.99 -10.98
C PRO A 26 -4.49 12.54 -10.71
N ALA A 27 -4.06 11.81 -11.73
CA ALA A 27 -3.69 10.41 -11.58
C ALA A 27 -2.49 10.22 -10.64
N GLN A 28 -1.51 11.11 -10.66
CA GLN A 28 -0.33 11.04 -9.79
C GLN A 28 -0.67 11.51 -8.37
N ASN A 29 -1.47 12.56 -8.24
CA ASN A 29 -1.96 13.04 -6.95
C ASN A 29 -2.73 11.95 -6.23
N LEU A 30 -3.74 11.32 -6.89
CA LEU A 30 -4.55 10.25 -6.30
C LEU A 30 -3.70 9.05 -5.86
N ARG A 31 -2.67 8.68 -6.61
CA ARG A 31 -1.77 7.58 -6.24
C ARG A 31 -0.84 7.96 -5.09
N ARG A 32 -0.23 9.14 -5.14
CA ARG A 32 0.76 9.60 -4.16
C ARG A 32 0.16 9.85 -2.77
N TYR A 33 -1.09 10.27 -2.72
CA TYR A 33 -1.84 10.56 -1.49
C TYR A 33 -2.96 9.55 -1.24
N SER A 34 -2.90 8.38 -1.86
CA SER A 34 -3.95 7.36 -1.82
C SER A 34 -4.30 6.91 -0.39
N VAL A 35 -3.30 6.76 0.47
CA VAL A 35 -3.49 6.37 1.88
C VAL A 35 -4.21 7.48 2.66
N TYR A 36 -3.83 8.74 2.45
CA TYR A 36 -4.53 9.90 3.05
C TYR A 36 -6.00 9.94 2.63
N TYR A 37 -6.28 9.77 1.34
CA TYR A 37 -7.64 9.78 0.83
C TYR A 37 -8.46 8.58 1.31
N ALA A 38 -7.85 7.40 1.38
CA ALA A 38 -8.47 6.19 1.89
C ALA A 38 -8.88 6.34 3.37
N HIS A 39 -8.01 6.92 4.18
CA HIS A 39 -8.27 7.21 5.59
C HIS A 39 -9.44 8.19 5.79
N ASN A 40 -9.61 9.16 4.89
CA ASN A 40 -10.69 10.15 4.95
C ASN A 40 -11.95 9.76 4.15
N MET A 41 -12.04 8.51 3.71
CA MET A 41 -13.20 7.95 3.02
C MET A 41 -14.03 7.09 3.98
N GLU A 42 -15.35 7.25 3.95
CA GLU A 42 -16.23 6.29 4.59
C GLU A 42 -16.08 4.92 3.94
N HIS A 43 -16.05 3.86 4.74
CA HIS A 43 -15.92 2.50 4.25
C HIS A 43 -16.65 1.50 5.15
N LYS A 44 -16.99 0.33 4.60
CA LYS A 44 -17.65 -0.76 5.31
C LYS A 44 -16.74 -1.35 6.39
N LYS A 45 -17.31 -1.71 7.53
CA LYS A 45 -16.61 -2.43 8.60
C LYS A 45 -15.99 -3.73 8.07
N GLY A 46 -14.75 -4.00 8.43
CA GLY A 46 -13.99 -5.19 7.98
C GLY A 46 -13.26 -5.01 6.65
N THR A 47 -13.32 -3.80 6.04
CA THR A 47 -12.44 -3.41 4.95
C THR A 47 -11.30 -2.55 5.47
N HIS A 48 -10.15 -2.55 4.77
CA HIS A 48 -8.95 -1.80 5.19
C HIS A 48 -8.38 -1.01 4.01
N PRO A 49 -9.06 0.08 3.62
CA PRO A 49 -8.70 0.84 2.42
C PRO A 49 -7.32 1.47 2.48
N GLU A 50 -6.83 1.88 3.67
CA GLU A 50 -5.50 2.48 3.83
C GLU A 50 -4.40 1.48 3.48
N MET A 51 -4.49 0.24 3.98
CA MET A 51 -3.50 -0.80 3.71
C MET A 51 -3.55 -1.21 2.24
N ALA A 52 -4.74 -1.39 1.68
CA ALA A 52 -4.94 -1.67 0.26
C ALA A 52 -4.27 -0.61 -0.61
N MET A 53 -4.53 0.67 -0.34
CA MET A 53 -3.96 1.79 -1.08
C MET A 53 -2.46 1.94 -0.87
N ALA A 54 -1.93 1.61 0.30
CA ALA A 54 -0.49 1.60 0.55
C ALA A 54 0.22 0.57 -0.33
N LEU A 55 -0.29 -0.64 -0.40
CA LEU A 55 0.32 -1.74 -1.18
C LEU A 55 0.24 -1.49 -2.69
N GLU A 56 -0.91 -1.05 -3.21
CA GLU A 56 -1.06 -0.75 -4.63
C GLU A 56 -0.18 0.40 -5.11
N ASN A 57 0.09 1.35 -4.25
CA ASN A 57 0.82 2.55 -4.59
C ASN A 57 2.22 2.62 -3.94
N ILE A 58 2.76 1.48 -3.51
CA ILE A 58 4.03 1.38 -2.76
C ILE A 58 5.21 2.05 -3.48
N LYS A 59 5.20 2.08 -4.81
CA LYS A 59 6.24 2.72 -5.64
C LYS A 59 6.20 4.27 -5.64
N VAL A 60 5.10 4.87 -5.18
CA VAL A 60 4.89 6.34 -5.26
C VAL A 60 4.50 6.99 -3.93
N ILE A 61 4.09 6.22 -2.94
CA ILE A 61 3.88 6.71 -1.58
C ILE A 61 5.21 6.89 -0.85
N ARG A 62 5.17 7.40 0.37
CA ARG A 62 6.35 7.46 1.24
C ARG A 62 6.60 6.09 1.86
N THR A 63 7.76 5.51 1.57
CA THR A 63 8.23 4.25 2.15
C THR A 63 9.34 4.55 3.17
N PRO A 64 9.09 4.34 4.47
CA PRO A 64 10.11 4.57 5.48
C PRO A 64 11.30 3.62 5.32
N ALA A 65 12.52 4.16 5.24
CA ALA A 65 13.71 3.36 5.38
C ALA A 65 13.90 2.98 6.87
N SER A 66 13.94 1.69 7.16
CA SER A 66 14.12 1.19 8.51
C SER A 66 14.92 -0.10 8.49
N ARG A 67 15.77 -0.31 9.53
CA ARG A 67 16.54 -1.56 9.66
C ARG A 67 15.57 -2.75 9.71
N GLY A 68 15.86 -3.78 8.89
CA GLY A 68 15.03 -4.98 8.80
C GLY A 68 13.78 -4.84 7.93
N ILE A 69 13.55 -3.70 7.29
CA ILE A 69 12.52 -3.57 6.27
C ILE A 69 13.16 -3.57 4.88
N ARG A 70 12.71 -4.48 4.04
CA ARG A 70 13.19 -4.62 2.68
C ARG A 70 12.04 -4.49 1.69
N TYR A 71 12.24 -3.66 0.67
CA TYR A 71 11.29 -3.45 -0.43
C TYR A 71 11.87 -4.12 -1.68
N ASP A 72 11.09 -4.99 -2.26
CA ASP A 72 11.38 -5.61 -3.55
C ASP A 72 10.40 -5.04 -4.58
N TYR A 73 10.91 -4.45 -5.64
CA TYR A 73 10.12 -3.83 -6.71
C TYR A 73 10.20 -4.59 -8.03
N ASP A 74 10.90 -5.72 -8.06
CA ASP A 74 10.98 -6.58 -9.23
C ASP A 74 9.67 -7.39 -9.35
N GLY A 75 8.94 -7.16 -10.44
CA GLY A 75 7.63 -7.76 -10.65
C GLY A 75 6.55 -7.19 -9.73
N LEU A 76 6.02 -8.01 -8.84
CA LEU A 76 5.06 -7.59 -7.81
C LEU A 76 5.81 -6.89 -6.68
N ALA A 77 5.44 -5.64 -6.41
CA ALA A 77 6.07 -4.91 -5.31
C ALA A 77 5.76 -5.58 -3.97
N LYS A 78 6.79 -6.13 -3.33
CA LYS A 78 6.71 -6.90 -2.10
C LYS A 78 7.49 -6.23 -0.98
N VAL A 79 6.90 -6.24 0.20
CA VAL A 79 7.53 -5.71 1.41
C VAL A 79 7.82 -6.88 2.35
N TYR A 80 9.04 -6.92 2.89
CA TYR A 80 9.47 -7.89 3.88
C TYR A 80 9.79 -7.17 5.20
N ASN A 81 9.45 -7.81 6.30
CA ASN A 81 9.81 -7.38 7.63
C ASN A 81 10.75 -8.41 8.28
N ASP A 82 12.04 -8.19 8.12
CA ASP A 82 13.10 -9.10 8.62
C ASP A 82 13.54 -8.73 10.06
N ARG A 83 12.72 -7.99 10.82
CA ARG A 83 13.06 -7.55 12.19
C ARG A 83 13.01 -8.69 13.22
N ASN A 84 12.20 -9.70 12.95
CA ASN A 84 12.03 -10.85 13.84
C ASN A 84 12.94 -11.99 13.41
N ASN A 85 13.94 -12.32 14.25
CA ASN A 85 14.87 -13.40 13.98
C ASN A 85 14.13 -14.72 13.70
N GLY A 86 14.21 -15.22 12.48
CA GLY A 86 13.66 -16.51 12.05
C GLY A 86 12.36 -16.47 11.27
N ASN A 87 11.55 -15.44 11.39
CA ASN A 87 10.39 -15.21 10.55
C ASN A 87 10.53 -13.89 9.81
N SER A 88 10.38 -13.93 8.48
CA SER A 88 10.36 -12.73 7.62
C SER A 88 8.96 -12.55 7.03
N PRO A 89 8.01 -11.98 7.80
CA PRO A 89 6.69 -11.67 7.27
C PRO A 89 6.80 -10.87 5.99
N SER A 90 5.90 -11.12 5.05
CA SER A 90 5.89 -10.41 3.78
C SER A 90 4.47 -10.11 3.34
N ILE A 91 4.32 -8.99 2.63
CA ILE A 91 3.04 -8.57 2.07
C ILE A 91 3.23 -7.99 0.67
N CYS A 92 2.29 -8.28 -0.24
CA CYS A 92 2.28 -7.70 -1.58
C CYS A 92 0.85 -7.58 -2.14
N ALA A 93 0.67 -6.72 -3.16
CA ALA A 93 -0.50 -6.73 -4.01
C ALA A 93 -0.25 -7.62 -5.23
N THR A 94 -1.23 -8.43 -5.63
CA THR A 94 -1.20 -9.26 -6.83
C THR A 94 -2.30 -8.83 -7.81
N TYR A 95 -2.12 -9.13 -9.10
CA TYR A 95 -3.03 -8.68 -10.16
C TYR A 95 -3.42 -9.81 -11.12
N VAL A 96 -3.24 -11.08 -10.73
CA VAL A 96 -3.43 -12.23 -11.62
C VAL A 96 -4.91 -12.42 -11.98
N TYR A 97 -5.81 -12.30 -11.01
CA TYR A 97 -7.26 -12.45 -11.18
C TYR A 97 -8.05 -11.23 -10.66
N GLY A 98 -7.48 -10.04 -10.79
CA GLY A 98 -7.94 -8.82 -10.17
C GLY A 98 -6.97 -8.37 -9.08
N VAL A 99 -7.35 -7.35 -8.31
CA VAL A 99 -6.52 -6.89 -7.20
C VAL A 99 -6.78 -7.77 -5.98
N GLU A 100 -5.76 -8.46 -5.54
CA GLU A 100 -5.74 -9.25 -4.30
C GLU A 100 -4.47 -8.93 -3.52
N TYR A 101 -4.44 -9.26 -2.22
CA TYR A 101 -3.24 -9.08 -1.42
C TYR A 101 -2.86 -10.41 -0.79
N LEU A 102 -1.57 -10.67 -0.74
CA LEU A 102 -0.98 -11.84 -0.14
C LEU A 102 -0.15 -11.42 1.07
N TYR A 103 -0.50 -11.93 2.24
CA TYR A 103 0.26 -11.79 3.47
C TYR A 103 0.77 -13.16 3.91
N SER A 104 2.05 -13.24 4.23
CA SER A 104 2.66 -14.44 4.80
C SER A 104 3.39 -14.07 6.09
N ASN A 105 3.01 -14.64 7.20
CA ASN A 105 3.65 -14.43 8.51
C ASN A 105 4.54 -15.58 8.96
N SER A 106 4.42 -16.75 8.28
CA SER A 106 5.19 -17.94 8.56
C SER A 106 5.49 -18.71 7.28
N LYS A 107 6.31 -19.76 7.37
CA LYS A 107 6.59 -20.65 6.25
C LYS A 107 5.37 -21.51 5.85
N ASP A 108 4.41 -21.66 6.75
CA ASP A 108 3.36 -22.67 6.63
C ASP A 108 2.01 -22.10 6.19
N ARG A 109 1.76 -20.79 6.39
CA ARG A 109 0.48 -20.15 6.05
C ARG A 109 0.66 -18.82 5.33
N SER A 110 -0.18 -18.64 4.33
CA SER A 110 -0.35 -17.36 3.65
C SER A 110 -1.82 -16.99 3.61
N TYR A 111 -2.12 -15.73 3.82
CA TYR A 111 -3.48 -15.19 3.85
C TYR A 111 -3.71 -14.38 2.58
N ILE A 112 -4.82 -14.64 1.92
CA ILE A 112 -5.23 -13.95 0.70
C ILE A 112 -6.40 -13.04 1.06
N PHE A 113 -6.29 -11.78 0.68
CA PHE A 113 -7.34 -10.79 0.89
C PHE A 113 -7.94 -10.34 -0.45
N ASN A 114 -9.22 -10.02 -0.42
CA ASN A 114 -9.94 -9.40 -1.52
C ASN A 114 -9.40 -7.99 -1.84
N SER A 115 -9.91 -7.42 -2.91
CA SER A 115 -9.53 -6.05 -3.33
C SER A 115 -9.86 -4.96 -2.30
N ASP A 116 -10.82 -5.18 -1.41
CA ASP A 116 -11.16 -4.29 -0.28
C ASP A 116 -10.35 -4.58 1.00
N PHE A 117 -9.40 -5.49 0.89
CA PHE A 117 -8.56 -5.99 1.97
C PHE A 117 -9.32 -6.79 3.05
N SER A 118 -10.50 -7.32 2.74
CA SER A 118 -11.18 -8.33 3.57
C SER A 118 -10.56 -9.72 3.34
N LEU A 119 -10.51 -10.56 4.37
CA LEU A 119 -9.96 -11.92 4.24
C LEU A 119 -10.78 -12.76 3.25
N LYS A 120 -10.10 -13.35 2.27
CA LYS A 120 -10.69 -14.21 1.23
C LYS A 120 -10.45 -15.68 1.50
N ALA A 121 -9.20 -16.07 1.71
CA ALA A 121 -8.80 -17.47 1.82
C ALA A 121 -7.46 -17.60 2.55
N ILE A 122 -7.14 -18.83 2.94
CA ILE A 122 -5.87 -19.22 3.55
C ILE A 122 -5.23 -20.26 2.66
N TYR A 123 -3.96 -20.09 2.40
CA TYR A 123 -3.13 -21.10 1.76
C TYR A 123 -2.24 -21.76 2.81
N ASN A 124 -2.36 -23.07 2.94
CA ASN A 124 -1.51 -23.87 3.80
C ASN A 124 -0.42 -24.54 2.95
N SER A 125 0.82 -24.13 3.16
CA SER A 125 1.98 -24.61 2.39
C SER A 125 2.28 -26.10 2.63
N ASN A 126 1.98 -26.61 3.84
CA ASN A 126 2.27 -28.01 4.20
C ASN A 126 1.34 -28.99 3.48
N THR A 127 0.09 -28.59 3.28
CA THR A 127 -0.91 -29.43 2.59
C THR A 127 -1.07 -29.07 1.11
N ALA A 128 -0.48 -27.96 0.67
CA ALA A 128 -0.66 -27.35 -0.65
C ALA A 128 -2.15 -27.11 -1.00
N LYS A 129 -2.98 -26.84 0.02
CA LYS A 129 -4.43 -26.63 -0.12
C LYS A 129 -4.82 -25.19 0.17
N MET A 130 -5.83 -24.72 -0.55
CA MET A 130 -6.56 -23.49 -0.26
C MET A 130 -7.70 -23.83 0.70
N GLU A 131 -7.72 -23.20 1.84
CA GLU A 131 -8.75 -23.33 2.86
C GLU A 131 -9.62 -22.06 2.78
N TYR A 132 -10.89 -22.22 2.39
CA TYR A 132 -11.81 -21.07 2.25
C TYR A 132 -12.67 -20.87 3.50
N GLU A 133 -12.62 -21.78 4.45
CA GLU A 133 -13.38 -21.68 5.70
C GLU A 133 -12.64 -20.78 6.69
N LYS A 134 -13.36 -19.73 7.10
CA LYS A 134 -12.86 -18.71 8.03
C LYS A 134 -13.05 -19.09 9.50
N SER A 135 -13.68 -20.26 9.77
CA SER A 135 -14.21 -20.61 11.08
C SER A 135 -13.17 -20.70 12.21
N ASP A 136 -11.91 -20.91 11.87
CA ASP A 136 -10.83 -21.14 12.84
C ASP A 136 -9.86 -19.97 12.96
N ILE A 137 -10.22 -18.80 12.39
CA ILE A 137 -9.35 -17.63 12.41
C ILE A 137 -9.99 -16.50 13.18
N ASP A 138 -9.27 -16.02 14.15
CA ASP A 138 -9.51 -14.72 14.74
C ASP A 138 -9.05 -13.64 13.73
N GLU A 139 -10.01 -13.11 12.93
CA GLU A 139 -9.71 -12.06 11.96
C GLU A 139 -9.16 -10.80 12.64
N GLU A 140 -9.55 -10.50 13.87
CA GLU A 140 -9.05 -9.33 14.60
C GLU A 140 -7.57 -9.52 14.96
N GLU A 141 -7.17 -10.69 15.43
CA GLU A 141 -5.78 -11.02 15.69
C GLU A 141 -4.94 -11.01 14.40
N LEU A 142 -5.48 -11.56 13.30
CA LEU A 142 -4.80 -11.51 12.00
C LEU A 142 -4.55 -10.08 11.52
N TYR A 143 -5.56 -9.22 11.55
CA TYR A 143 -5.35 -7.81 11.15
C TYR A 143 -4.39 -7.09 12.08
N LYS A 144 -4.45 -7.37 13.39
CA LYS A 144 -3.47 -6.84 14.34
C LYS A 144 -2.04 -7.26 13.98
N ASP A 145 -1.83 -8.52 13.60
CA ASP A 145 -0.53 -9.01 13.15
C ASP A 145 -0.07 -8.33 11.86
N VAL A 146 -0.96 -8.19 10.86
CA VAL A 146 -0.67 -7.44 9.62
C VAL A 146 -0.24 -6.00 9.94
N TYR A 147 -0.98 -5.30 10.79
CA TYR A 147 -0.67 -3.90 11.13
C TYR A 147 0.57 -3.76 12.02
N ASN A 148 0.84 -4.70 12.92
CA ASN A 148 2.09 -4.74 13.68
C ASN A 148 3.32 -4.87 12.76
N ASN A 149 3.20 -5.64 11.68
CA ASN A 149 4.30 -5.87 10.75
C ASN A 149 4.41 -4.80 9.66
N PHE A 150 3.30 -4.22 9.18
CA PHE A 150 3.28 -3.36 8.01
C PHE A 150 2.50 -2.04 8.18
N GLY A 151 1.92 -1.78 9.35
CA GLY A 151 1.17 -0.54 9.66
C GLY A 151 1.99 0.74 9.49
N PHE A 152 3.32 0.64 9.58
CA PHE A 152 4.23 1.76 9.32
C PHE A 152 4.07 2.36 7.91
N LEU A 153 3.59 1.58 6.92
CA LEU A 153 3.26 2.09 5.58
C LEU A 153 2.07 3.04 5.61
N VAL A 154 1.07 2.72 6.41
CA VAL A 154 -0.11 3.57 6.63
C VAL A 154 0.29 4.79 7.44
N GLU A 155 0.95 4.63 8.58
CA GLU A 155 1.36 5.69 9.49
C GLU A 155 2.21 6.78 8.79
N ALA A 156 3.13 6.37 7.91
CA ALA A 156 3.98 7.30 7.17
C ALA A 156 3.22 8.17 6.16
N ASN A 157 1.98 7.81 5.81
CA ASN A 157 1.24 8.43 4.72
C ASN A 157 -0.13 8.99 5.13
N VAL A 158 -0.76 8.48 6.19
CA VAL A 158 -2.11 8.86 6.62
C VAL A 158 -2.27 10.35 6.89
N ASN A 159 -1.24 10.99 7.44
CA ASN A 159 -1.22 12.43 7.73
C ASN A 159 -0.60 13.29 6.63
N ARG A 160 -0.25 12.68 5.50
CA ARG A 160 0.40 13.38 4.39
C ARG A 160 -0.64 14.08 3.53
N LYS A 161 -0.97 15.33 3.89
CA LYS A 161 -1.96 16.14 3.18
C LYS A 161 -1.47 16.54 1.78
N PRO A 162 -2.33 16.39 0.75
CA PRO A 162 -2.04 16.90 -0.59
C PRO A 162 -2.16 18.42 -0.63
N LEU A 163 -1.41 19.08 -1.53
CA LEU A 163 -1.58 20.52 -1.81
C LEU A 163 -2.91 20.81 -2.46
N ILE A 164 -3.33 19.94 -3.38
CA ILE A 164 -4.65 19.98 -4.00
C ILE A 164 -5.42 18.77 -3.52
N ASN A 165 -6.49 19.00 -2.78
CA ASN A 165 -7.35 17.94 -2.27
C ASN A 165 -8.26 17.40 -3.38
N MET A 166 -8.11 16.12 -3.70
CA MET A 166 -8.91 15.37 -4.67
C MET A 166 -9.73 14.26 -4.00
N GLN A 167 -10.19 14.47 -2.75
CA GLN A 167 -10.97 13.48 -2.02
C GLN A 167 -12.23 13.05 -2.77
N LYS A 168 -12.89 14.01 -3.42
CA LYS A 168 -14.14 13.74 -4.16
C LYS A 168 -13.89 12.80 -5.34
N GLU A 169 -12.81 13.01 -6.08
CA GLU A 169 -12.37 12.17 -7.21
C GLU A 169 -11.94 10.79 -6.72
N PHE A 170 -11.23 10.74 -5.60
CA PHE A 170 -10.85 9.49 -4.95
C PHE A 170 -12.08 8.67 -4.55
N ASN A 171 -13.03 9.29 -3.85
CA ASN A 171 -14.27 8.64 -3.42
C ASN A 171 -15.06 8.13 -4.64
N LYS A 172 -15.23 8.96 -5.70
CA LYS A 172 -15.90 8.54 -6.93
C LYS A 172 -15.27 7.27 -7.54
N LYS A 173 -13.94 7.15 -7.47
CA LYS A 173 -13.20 6.02 -8.04
C LYS A 173 -13.28 4.76 -7.19
N TYR A 174 -13.20 4.89 -5.87
CA TYR A 174 -12.96 3.76 -4.97
C TYR A 174 -14.13 3.42 -4.04
N TYR A 175 -15.17 4.27 -3.96
CA TYR A 175 -16.31 4.06 -3.05
C TYR A 175 -16.95 2.67 -3.20
N LYS A 176 -17.26 2.25 -4.42
CA LYS A 176 -17.89 0.93 -4.69
C LYS A 176 -17.03 -0.25 -4.27
N ARG A 177 -15.73 -0.05 -4.12
CA ARG A 177 -14.81 -1.11 -3.75
C ARG A 177 -14.78 -1.34 -2.25
N PHE A 178 -14.94 -0.29 -1.46
CA PHE A 178 -14.81 -0.34 -0.01
C PHE A 178 -16.16 -0.20 0.73
N ASN A 179 -17.26 -0.05 0.00
CA ASN A 179 -18.63 0.01 0.45
C ASN A 179 -19.52 -0.94 -0.35
#